data_4beca2f4d375feb5c52e1b0a21a4a4fc
#
_entry.id   4beca2f4d375feb5c52e1b0a21a4a4fc
#
_cell.length_a   1.000
_cell.length_b   1.000
_cell.length_c   1.000
_cell.angle_alpha   90.00
_cell.angle_beta   90.00
_cell.angle_gamma   90.00
#
_symmetry.space_group_name_H-M   'P 1'
#
loop_
_entity.id
_entity.type
_entity.pdbx_description
1 polymer ?
#
loop_
_entity_poly.entity_id
_entity_poly.type
_entity_poly.pdbx_seq_one_letter_code
_entity_poly.pdbx_strand_id
1 'polypeptide(L)'
;TSRDWSSDVCSSDLYRLSEAAFRLDGKMPLKQAIPLGLQHVLAMFVGNLTPLLIITGACGIAGGEFADLQLQLLQNAMLVAGIVTLVQLFAIGPVGGKVPIIMGTSSGFIGVFNSVAATMGGGVLAYGAIMGASIIGGLFETVLGFFLKPLRKFFPSVVTGTVVMSIGLSLISVGINSFGGGNTAKDFGSMENLLLALFVLVMILVFKHATKGFASFSAILLGIICGYVAAFIMGFVLPTTGVTADGVEYTKAWVLNWQKVADASWFAIPTLMPVKPVFDLRAILPVLIMFVVTAVETVGDISGVMEGGLGREATDTELSGGVMCDGLGSSFAALFGVLPNTS
;
A
#
# COMPACT_ATOMS: atom_id res chain seq x y z
N THR A 1 26.55 -40.14 -30.60
CA THR A 1 25.93 -39.47 -29.43
C THR A 1 25.30 -38.17 -29.86
N SER A 2 24.00 -38.19 -30.14
CA SER A 2 23.23 -36.97 -30.34
C SER A 2 23.17 -36.21 -29.00
N ARG A 3 23.98 -35.19 -28.82
CA ARG A 3 23.79 -34.20 -27.74
C ARG A 3 22.50 -33.49 -28.04
N ASP A 4 21.58 -33.56 -27.09
CA ASP A 4 20.28 -32.91 -27.14
C ASP A 4 20.48 -31.40 -26.85
N TRP A 5 20.78 -30.66 -27.92
CA TRP A 5 21.04 -29.22 -27.91
C TRP A 5 19.83 -28.40 -27.44
N SER A 6 18.63 -28.99 -27.43
CA SER A 6 17.40 -28.32 -27.03
C SER A 6 17.27 -28.16 -25.50
N SER A 7 17.80 -29.12 -24.72
CA SER A 7 17.73 -29.07 -23.27
C SER A 7 18.76 -28.11 -22.66
N ASP A 8 19.95 -28.01 -23.25
CA ASP A 8 21.04 -27.16 -22.78
C ASP A 8 20.77 -25.68 -23.07
N VAL A 9 20.16 -25.36 -24.22
CA VAL A 9 19.75 -23.97 -24.55
C VAL A 9 18.62 -23.51 -23.66
N CYS A 10 17.65 -24.36 -23.37
CA CYS A 10 16.52 -23.99 -22.49
C CYS A 10 16.96 -23.77 -21.03
N SER A 11 17.90 -24.58 -20.53
CA SER A 11 18.43 -24.41 -19.16
C SER A 11 19.34 -23.20 -19.02
N SER A 12 20.18 -22.90 -20.02
CA SER A 12 21.05 -21.73 -20.04
C SER A 12 20.27 -20.41 -20.16
N ASP A 13 19.19 -20.41 -20.95
CA ASP A 13 18.32 -19.23 -21.08
C ASP A 13 17.49 -18.98 -19.82
N LEU A 14 16.99 -20.02 -19.16
CA LEU A 14 16.32 -19.90 -17.86
C LEU A 14 17.28 -19.40 -16.78
N TYR A 15 18.54 -19.87 -16.79
CA TYR A 15 19.56 -19.40 -15.85
C TYR A 15 19.92 -17.93 -16.10
N ARG A 16 20.13 -17.52 -17.36
CA ARG A 16 20.37 -16.12 -17.74
C ARG A 16 19.19 -15.21 -17.42
N LEU A 17 17.96 -15.69 -17.58
CA LEU A 17 16.75 -14.93 -17.23
C LEU A 17 16.60 -14.76 -15.72
N SER A 18 16.98 -15.79 -14.93
CA SER A 18 16.99 -15.68 -13.46
C SER A 18 18.06 -14.69 -12.97
N GLU A 19 19.25 -14.70 -13.56
CA GLU A 19 20.30 -13.72 -13.26
C GLU A 19 19.90 -12.29 -13.64
N ALA A 20 19.25 -12.09 -14.79
CA ALA A 20 18.79 -10.78 -15.23
C ALA A 20 17.73 -10.19 -14.29
N ALA A 21 16.90 -11.02 -13.65
CA ALA A 21 15.88 -10.60 -12.70
C ALA A 21 16.47 -10.04 -11.38
N PHE A 22 17.71 -10.46 -11.04
CA PHE A 22 18.42 -10.01 -9.83
C PHE A 22 19.49 -8.93 -10.12
N ARG A 23 19.44 -8.27 -11.26
CA ARG A 23 20.33 -7.16 -11.62
C ARG A 23 19.51 -5.89 -11.85
N LEU A 24 19.95 -4.76 -11.31
CA LEU A 24 19.28 -3.46 -11.50
C LEU A 24 19.24 -3.01 -12.97
N ASP A 25 20.23 -3.40 -13.76
CA ASP A 25 20.35 -3.13 -15.20
C ASP A 25 19.87 -4.29 -16.09
N GLY A 26 19.33 -5.34 -15.48
CA GLY A 26 18.87 -6.54 -16.16
C GLY A 26 17.62 -6.25 -17.01
N LYS A 27 17.65 -6.66 -18.30
CA LYS A 27 16.51 -6.55 -19.20
C LYS A 27 15.71 -7.85 -19.19
N MET A 28 14.54 -7.82 -18.56
CA MET A 28 13.60 -8.94 -18.57
C MET A 28 12.73 -8.91 -19.82
N PRO A 29 12.47 -10.06 -20.47
CA PRO A 29 11.56 -10.11 -21.62
C PRO A 29 10.13 -9.72 -21.22
N LEU A 30 9.44 -8.94 -22.05
CA LEU A 30 8.11 -8.39 -21.78
C LEU A 30 7.07 -9.45 -21.41
N LYS A 31 7.18 -10.66 -21.98
CA LYS A 31 6.29 -11.79 -21.64
C LYS A 31 6.33 -12.19 -20.17
N GLN A 32 7.44 -11.94 -19.47
CA GLN A 32 7.60 -12.19 -18.04
C GLN A 32 7.40 -10.92 -17.22
N ALA A 33 7.88 -9.77 -17.72
CA ALA A 33 7.77 -8.49 -17.04
C ALA A 33 6.30 -8.05 -16.85
N ILE A 34 5.45 -8.24 -17.87
CA ILE A 34 4.04 -7.83 -17.80
C ILE A 34 3.26 -8.60 -16.71
N PRO A 35 3.28 -9.94 -16.65
CA PRO A 35 2.59 -10.67 -15.58
C PRO A 35 3.12 -10.34 -14.18
N LEU A 36 4.44 -10.19 -14.02
CA LEU A 36 5.04 -9.82 -12.74
C LEU A 36 4.67 -8.38 -12.34
N GLY A 37 4.69 -7.43 -13.28
CA GLY A 37 4.24 -6.08 -13.05
C GLY A 37 2.76 -6.01 -12.66
N LEU A 38 1.90 -6.74 -13.36
CA LEU A 38 0.48 -6.82 -13.02
C LEU A 38 0.27 -7.42 -11.63
N GLN A 39 1.03 -8.45 -11.26
CA GLN A 39 1.02 -9.02 -9.91
C GLN A 39 1.38 -7.99 -8.85
N HIS A 40 2.42 -7.18 -9.06
CA HIS A 40 2.80 -6.12 -8.12
C HIS A 40 1.69 -5.07 -7.96
N VAL A 41 1.09 -4.62 -9.07
CA VAL A 41 -0.04 -3.67 -9.03
C VAL A 41 -1.20 -4.23 -8.23
N LEU A 42 -1.56 -5.49 -8.43
CA LEU A 42 -2.68 -6.12 -7.72
C LEU A 42 -2.36 -6.41 -6.25
N ALA A 43 -1.11 -6.76 -5.93
CA ALA A 43 -0.68 -6.95 -4.55
C ALA A 43 -0.68 -5.64 -3.76
N MET A 44 -0.16 -4.54 -4.35
CA MET A 44 -0.13 -3.24 -3.71
C MET A 44 -1.51 -2.56 -3.65
N PHE A 45 -2.44 -2.92 -4.54
CA PHE A 45 -3.74 -2.28 -4.66
C PHE A 45 -4.47 -2.20 -3.32
N VAL A 46 -4.61 -3.33 -2.62
CA VAL A 46 -5.27 -3.38 -1.32
C VAL A 46 -4.48 -2.63 -0.25
N GLY A 47 -3.16 -2.83 -0.20
CA GLY A 47 -2.28 -2.15 0.75
C GLY A 47 -2.32 -0.63 0.61
N ASN A 48 -2.37 -0.14 -0.62
CA ASN A 48 -2.42 1.29 -0.92
C ASN A 48 -3.78 1.94 -0.57
N LEU A 49 -4.88 1.23 -0.75
CA LEU A 49 -6.23 1.78 -0.50
C LEU A 49 -6.70 1.63 0.95
N THR A 50 -6.26 0.60 1.65
CA THR A 50 -6.71 0.29 3.02
C THR A 50 -6.47 1.43 4.01
N PRO A 51 -5.28 2.06 4.12
CA PRO A 51 -5.07 3.18 5.03
C PRO A 51 -6.01 4.35 4.74
N LEU A 52 -6.22 4.64 3.47
CA LEU A 52 -7.10 5.73 3.04
C LEU A 52 -8.57 5.47 3.41
N LEU A 53 -9.06 4.23 3.23
CA LEU A 53 -10.40 3.84 3.66
C LEU A 53 -10.58 3.96 5.17
N ILE A 54 -9.58 3.58 5.96
CA ILE A 54 -9.61 3.68 7.41
C ILE A 54 -9.67 5.15 7.85
N ILE A 55 -8.83 6.01 7.30
CA ILE A 55 -8.73 7.41 7.70
C ILE A 55 -9.93 8.22 7.21
N THR A 56 -10.44 7.98 6.00
CA THR A 56 -11.71 8.59 5.55
C THR A 56 -12.87 8.16 6.44
N GLY A 57 -12.90 6.90 6.88
CA GLY A 57 -13.86 6.39 7.86
C GLY A 57 -13.73 7.08 9.23
N ALA A 58 -12.50 7.20 9.75
CA ALA A 58 -12.24 7.88 11.03
C ALA A 58 -12.59 9.37 11.01
N CYS A 59 -12.39 10.03 9.87
CA CYS A 59 -12.82 11.41 9.67
C CYS A 59 -14.34 11.56 9.43
N GLY A 60 -15.07 10.46 9.24
CA GLY A 60 -16.50 10.51 8.93
C GLY A 60 -16.82 11.02 7.52
N ILE A 61 -15.86 10.93 6.59
CA ILE A 61 -16.01 11.30 5.17
C ILE A 61 -16.04 10.05 4.26
N ALA A 62 -16.59 8.95 4.76
CA ALA A 62 -16.73 7.70 4.02
C ALA A 62 -18.19 7.44 3.65
N GLY A 63 -18.46 7.21 2.37
CA GLY A 63 -19.79 6.88 1.87
C GLY A 63 -20.80 8.03 1.95
N GLY A 64 -22.09 7.74 1.75
CA GLY A 64 -23.16 8.73 1.78
C GLY A 64 -22.90 9.90 0.83
N GLU A 65 -23.01 11.13 1.33
CA GLU A 65 -22.75 12.37 0.59
C GLU A 65 -21.27 12.55 0.17
N PHE A 66 -20.35 11.85 0.84
CA PHE A 66 -18.91 11.88 0.55
C PHE A 66 -18.43 10.72 -0.33
N ALA A 67 -19.32 9.90 -0.86
CA ALA A 67 -18.96 8.74 -1.67
C ALA A 67 -18.09 9.11 -2.89
N ASP A 68 -18.46 10.19 -3.58
CA ASP A 68 -17.73 10.68 -4.76
C ASP A 68 -16.35 11.23 -4.36
N LEU A 69 -16.27 11.96 -3.25
CA LEU A 69 -14.99 12.44 -2.71
C LEU A 69 -14.09 11.26 -2.35
N GLN A 70 -14.62 10.29 -1.61
CA GLN A 70 -13.86 9.10 -1.22
C GLN A 70 -13.35 8.32 -2.44
N LEU A 71 -14.19 8.12 -3.46
CA LEU A 71 -13.79 7.47 -4.72
C LEU A 71 -12.66 8.24 -5.40
N GLN A 72 -12.75 9.56 -5.47
CA GLN A 72 -11.74 10.43 -6.06
C GLN A 72 -10.40 10.34 -5.32
N LEU A 73 -10.43 10.32 -3.98
CA LEU A 73 -9.22 10.13 -3.15
C LEU A 73 -8.56 8.77 -3.42
N LEU A 74 -9.35 7.70 -3.57
CA LEU A 74 -8.85 6.36 -3.88
C LEU A 74 -8.22 6.29 -5.27
N GLN A 75 -8.82 6.93 -6.28
CA GLN A 75 -8.28 7.00 -7.63
C GLN A 75 -6.97 7.80 -7.67
N ASN A 76 -6.93 8.94 -6.99
CA ASN A 76 -5.72 9.74 -6.84
C ASN A 76 -4.59 8.96 -6.15
N ALA A 77 -4.90 8.13 -5.13
CA ALA A 77 -3.90 7.32 -4.43
C ALA A 77 -3.17 6.34 -5.37
N MET A 78 -3.91 5.69 -6.27
CA MET A 78 -3.30 4.78 -7.25
C MET A 78 -2.40 5.50 -8.24
N LEU A 79 -2.86 6.65 -8.75
CA LEU A 79 -2.07 7.46 -9.68
C LEU A 79 -0.79 7.98 -9.03
N VAL A 80 -0.90 8.56 -7.83
CA VAL A 80 0.23 9.14 -7.10
C VAL A 80 1.26 8.06 -6.75
N ALA A 81 0.80 6.90 -6.26
CA ALA A 81 1.68 5.77 -5.97
C ALA A 81 2.49 5.35 -7.23
N GLY A 82 1.85 5.30 -8.39
CA GLY A 82 2.53 5.02 -9.67
C GLY A 82 3.57 6.08 -10.03
N ILE A 83 3.24 7.37 -9.93
CA ILE A 83 4.15 8.47 -10.24
C ILE A 83 5.36 8.47 -9.29
N VAL A 84 5.11 8.35 -7.97
CA VAL A 84 6.20 8.35 -6.96
C VAL A 84 7.09 7.12 -7.13
N THR A 85 6.52 5.94 -7.44
CA THR A 85 7.29 4.74 -7.77
C THR A 85 8.19 4.95 -8.98
N LEU A 86 7.70 5.62 -10.04
CA LEU A 86 8.53 5.93 -11.21
C LEU A 86 9.68 6.88 -10.85
N VAL A 87 9.44 7.88 -9.99
CA VAL A 87 10.51 8.78 -9.50
C VAL A 87 11.52 7.99 -8.66
N GLN A 88 11.06 7.06 -7.82
CA GLN A 88 11.95 6.19 -7.03
C GLN A 88 12.86 5.33 -7.91
N LEU A 89 12.31 4.77 -8.98
CA LEU A 89 13.04 3.88 -9.91
C LEU A 89 14.00 4.63 -10.82
N PHE A 90 13.57 5.77 -11.39
CA PHE A 90 14.32 6.48 -12.44
C PHE A 90 15.08 7.71 -11.93
N ALA A 91 14.86 8.09 -10.70
CA ALA A 91 15.43 9.25 -10.01
C ALA A 91 15.42 10.56 -10.83
N ILE A 92 14.95 11.62 -10.22
CA ILE A 92 14.98 12.97 -10.81
C ILE A 92 16.00 13.81 -10.00
N GLY A 93 17.18 13.97 -10.52
CA GLY A 93 18.29 14.63 -9.81
C GLY A 93 18.70 13.83 -8.56
N PRO A 94 18.65 14.42 -7.35
CA PRO A 94 18.97 13.72 -6.11
C PRO A 94 17.80 12.91 -5.53
N VAL A 95 16.59 13.06 -6.07
CA VAL A 95 15.36 12.43 -5.58
C VAL A 95 15.16 11.09 -6.28
N GLY A 96 15.03 10.04 -5.52
CA GLY A 96 14.90 8.65 -5.99
C GLY A 96 16.16 7.83 -5.74
N GLY A 97 15.99 6.65 -5.14
CA GLY A 97 17.10 5.76 -4.80
C GLY A 97 17.61 4.90 -5.95
N LYS A 98 16.90 4.87 -7.10
CA LYS A 98 17.14 3.91 -8.21
C LYS A 98 17.09 2.45 -7.74
N VAL A 99 16.29 2.19 -6.75
CA VAL A 99 16.09 0.88 -6.12
C VAL A 99 14.70 0.37 -6.52
N PRO A 100 14.51 -0.93 -6.78
CA PRO A 100 13.23 -1.50 -7.20
C PRO A 100 12.26 -1.63 -6.02
N ILE A 101 11.86 -0.51 -5.46
CA ILE A 101 10.90 -0.39 -4.38
C ILE A 101 9.65 0.29 -4.91
N ILE A 102 8.49 -0.27 -4.56
CA ILE A 102 7.19 0.30 -4.91
C ILE A 102 6.77 1.24 -3.79
N MET A 103 6.40 2.46 -4.16
CA MET A 103 5.93 3.47 -3.23
C MET A 103 4.40 3.42 -3.16
N GLY A 104 3.85 3.48 -1.97
CA GLY A 104 2.41 3.43 -1.74
C GLY A 104 1.98 4.19 -0.49
N THR A 105 0.68 4.25 -0.23
CA THR A 105 0.13 4.91 0.95
C THR A 105 0.62 4.22 2.23
N SER A 106 1.25 4.97 3.12
CA SER A 106 1.82 4.45 4.34
C SER A 106 0.77 4.01 5.35
N SER A 107 0.87 2.77 5.79
CA SER A 107 0.09 2.23 6.90
C SER A 107 0.58 2.72 8.26
N GLY A 108 1.83 3.15 8.37
CA GLY A 108 2.44 3.62 9.61
C GLY A 108 1.73 4.84 10.20
N PHE A 109 1.18 5.69 9.34
CA PHE A 109 0.46 6.89 9.78
C PHE A 109 -0.94 6.66 10.34
N ILE A 110 -1.53 5.44 10.22
CA ILE A 110 -2.92 5.18 10.61
C ILE A 110 -3.19 5.58 12.07
N GLY A 111 -2.30 5.23 12.99
CA GLY A 111 -2.46 5.55 14.41
C GLY A 111 -2.45 7.05 14.70
N VAL A 112 -1.50 7.76 14.09
CA VAL A 112 -1.36 9.20 14.25
C VAL A 112 -2.54 9.95 13.61
N PHE A 113 -2.94 9.55 12.41
CA PHE A 113 -4.06 10.20 11.72
C PHE A 113 -5.40 9.93 12.38
N ASN A 114 -5.63 8.75 12.95
CA ASN A 114 -6.80 8.49 13.78
C ASN A 114 -6.84 9.42 15.01
N SER A 115 -5.69 9.64 15.66
CA SER A 115 -5.57 10.58 16.77
C SER A 115 -5.84 12.03 16.34
N VAL A 116 -5.32 12.46 15.18
CA VAL A 116 -5.60 13.78 14.61
C VAL A 116 -7.08 13.92 14.28
N ALA A 117 -7.69 12.92 13.63
CA ALA A 117 -9.13 12.92 13.32
C ALA A 117 -9.98 13.09 14.58
N ALA A 118 -9.66 12.34 15.65
CA ALA A 118 -10.36 12.45 16.94
C ALA A 118 -10.16 13.83 17.60
N THR A 119 -8.94 14.36 17.59
CA THR A 119 -8.59 15.65 18.21
C THR A 119 -9.23 16.82 17.49
N MET A 120 -9.37 16.75 16.17
CA MET A 120 -9.96 17.80 15.34
C MET A 120 -11.48 17.68 15.21
N GLY A 121 -12.10 16.63 15.76
CA GLY A 121 -13.55 16.43 15.73
C GLY A 121 -14.08 15.85 14.43
N GLY A 122 -13.24 15.26 13.62
CA GLY A 122 -13.62 14.62 12.34
C GLY A 122 -13.95 15.60 11.21
N GLY A 123 -14.65 15.11 10.20
CA GLY A 123 -15.08 15.87 9.03
C GLY A 123 -13.96 16.21 8.03
N VAL A 124 -14.33 16.95 7.00
CA VAL A 124 -13.42 17.43 5.95
C VAL A 124 -12.32 18.33 6.54
N LEU A 125 -12.59 19.05 7.64
CA LEU A 125 -11.61 19.90 8.33
C LEU A 125 -10.46 19.06 8.93
N ALA A 126 -10.78 17.96 9.61
CA ALA A 126 -9.79 17.06 10.19
C ALA A 126 -8.94 16.39 9.09
N TYR A 127 -9.57 15.96 8.01
CA TYR A 127 -8.86 15.43 6.86
C TYR A 127 -7.96 16.48 6.20
N GLY A 128 -8.43 17.73 6.09
CA GLY A 128 -7.63 18.87 5.62
C GLY A 128 -6.42 19.14 6.52
N ALA A 129 -6.56 18.99 7.84
CA ALA A 129 -5.44 19.13 8.78
C ALA A 129 -4.40 18.00 8.62
N ILE A 130 -4.84 16.78 8.32
CA ILE A 130 -3.95 15.66 7.95
C ILE A 130 -3.18 16.02 6.68
N MET A 131 -3.85 16.53 5.64
CA MET A 131 -3.18 16.94 4.39
C MET A 131 -2.15 18.06 4.63
N GLY A 132 -2.51 19.10 5.39
CA GLY A 132 -1.60 20.20 5.73
C GLY A 132 -0.38 19.71 6.51
N ALA A 133 -0.58 18.83 7.49
CA ALA A 133 0.48 18.21 8.26
C ALA A 133 1.38 17.31 7.38
N SER A 134 0.79 16.58 6.45
CA SER A 134 1.52 15.70 5.51
C SER A 134 2.39 16.50 4.54
N ILE A 135 1.95 17.66 4.07
CA ILE A 135 2.78 18.54 3.22
C ILE A 135 4.03 18.99 3.98
N ILE A 136 3.85 19.50 5.20
CA ILE A 136 4.97 19.99 6.01
C ILE A 136 5.89 18.83 6.42
N GLY A 137 5.30 17.70 6.83
CA GLY A 137 6.05 16.54 7.25
C GLY A 137 6.87 15.93 6.13
N GLY A 138 6.32 15.83 4.92
CA GLY A 138 7.07 15.33 3.76
C GLY A 138 8.20 16.25 3.33
N LEU A 139 8.02 17.58 3.37
CA LEU A 139 9.11 18.52 3.15
C LEU A 139 10.20 18.39 4.23
N PHE A 140 9.82 18.19 5.48
CA PHE A 140 10.74 17.92 6.58
C PHE A 140 11.53 16.63 6.36
N GLU A 141 10.87 15.53 5.97
CA GLU A 141 11.52 14.26 5.66
C GLU A 141 12.47 14.38 4.45
N THR A 142 12.11 15.18 3.45
CA THR A 142 13.02 15.49 2.33
C THR A 142 14.31 16.13 2.81
N VAL A 143 14.21 17.08 3.76
CA VAL A 143 15.39 17.70 4.38
C VAL A 143 16.20 16.67 5.18
N LEU A 144 15.53 15.78 5.92
CA LEU A 144 16.20 14.66 6.61
C LEU A 144 16.97 13.76 5.62
N GLY A 145 16.40 13.50 4.45
CA GLY A 145 17.05 12.73 3.38
C GLY A 145 18.38 13.36 2.91
N PHE A 146 18.46 14.69 2.79
CA PHE A 146 19.70 15.38 2.48
C PHE A 146 20.77 15.19 3.56
N PHE A 147 20.36 15.14 4.81
CA PHE A 147 21.26 14.98 5.96
C PHE A 147 21.33 13.53 6.47
N LEU A 148 20.90 12.56 5.67
CA LEU A 148 20.83 11.16 6.09
C LEU A 148 22.21 10.59 6.44
N LYS A 149 23.26 10.94 5.69
CA LYS A 149 24.60 10.42 5.90
C LYS A 149 25.14 10.64 7.33
N PRO A 150 25.08 11.83 7.94
CA PRO A 150 25.45 12.01 9.34
C PRO A 150 24.44 11.39 10.31
N LEU A 151 23.17 11.27 9.93
CA LEU A 151 22.11 10.71 10.76
C LEU A 151 22.09 9.18 10.78
N ARG A 152 22.62 8.51 9.73
CA ARG A 152 22.65 7.04 9.62
C ARG A 152 23.27 6.35 10.84
N LYS A 153 24.24 6.99 11.51
CA LYS A 153 24.84 6.44 12.74
C LYS A 153 23.84 6.27 13.89
N PHE A 154 22.71 6.99 13.86
CA PHE A 154 21.64 6.89 14.86
C PHE A 154 20.58 5.84 14.48
N PHE A 155 20.66 5.26 13.28
CA PHE A 155 19.76 4.25 12.76
C PHE A 155 20.46 2.89 12.53
N PRO A 156 21.03 2.28 13.59
CA PRO A 156 21.58 0.95 13.45
C PRO A 156 20.46 -0.05 13.14
N SER A 157 20.79 -1.21 12.53
CA SER A 157 19.84 -2.24 12.09
C SER A 157 18.83 -2.67 13.19
N VAL A 158 19.26 -2.62 14.46
CA VAL A 158 18.37 -2.92 15.60
C VAL A 158 17.23 -1.91 15.71
N VAL A 159 17.52 -0.60 15.54
CA VAL A 159 16.50 0.46 15.59
C VAL A 159 15.53 0.29 14.42
N THR A 160 16.04 0.12 13.22
CA THR A 160 15.24 -0.07 12.00
C THR A 160 14.34 -1.31 12.14
N GLY A 161 14.89 -2.45 12.54
CA GLY A 161 14.12 -3.68 12.76
C GLY A 161 13.05 -3.54 13.85
N THR A 162 13.34 -2.78 14.92
CA THR A 162 12.35 -2.51 15.98
C THR A 162 11.20 -1.66 15.48
N VAL A 163 11.49 -0.63 14.66
CA VAL A 163 10.47 0.23 14.04
C VAL A 163 9.57 -0.59 13.15
N VAL A 164 10.13 -1.34 12.20
CA VAL A 164 9.36 -2.21 11.28
C VAL A 164 8.50 -3.22 12.04
N MET A 165 9.07 -3.86 13.08
CA MET A 165 8.31 -4.78 13.93
C MET A 165 7.15 -4.08 14.66
N SER A 166 7.37 -2.87 15.17
CA SER A 166 6.33 -2.09 15.87
C SER A 166 5.19 -1.69 14.93
N ILE A 167 5.50 -1.30 13.69
CA ILE A 167 4.51 -1.03 12.65
C ILE A 167 3.72 -2.31 12.36
N GLY A 168 4.39 -3.44 12.14
CA GLY A 168 3.74 -4.73 11.91
C GLY A 168 2.77 -5.12 13.04
N LEU A 169 3.17 -4.94 14.31
CA LEU A 169 2.31 -5.19 15.46
C LEU A 169 1.09 -4.26 15.49
N SER A 170 1.26 -2.99 15.13
CA SER A 170 0.16 -2.02 15.05
C SER A 170 -0.87 -2.41 13.98
N LEU A 171 -0.42 -3.01 12.88
CA LEU A 171 -1.28 -3.45 11.79
C LEU A 171 -2.11 -4.70 12.11
N ILE A 172 -1.79 -5.44 13.18
CA ILE A 172 -2.59 -6.60 13.59
C ILE A 172 -4.04 -6.20 13.86
N SER A 173 -4.28 -5.09 14.55
CA SER A 173 -5.62 -4.58 14.81
C SER A 173 -6.37 -4.25 13.52
N VAL A 174 -5.68 -3.68 12.52
CA VAL A 174 -6.24 -3.39 11.19
C VAL A 174 -6.60 -4.70 10.48
N GLY A 175 -5.72 -5.69 10.55
CA GLY A 175 -5.97 -7.03 10.00
C GLY A 175 -7.21 -7.69 10.63
N ILE A 176 -7.34 -7.68 11.95
CA ILE A 176 -8.50 -8.24 12.67
C ILE A 176 -9.79 -7.54 12.25
N ASN A 177 -9.76 -6.21 12.16
CA ASN A 177 -10.93 -5.45 11.72
C ASN A 177 -11.33 -5.79 10.26
N SER A 178 -10.35 -5.97 9.38
CA SER A 178 -10.59 -6.39 7.99
C SER A 178 -11.17 -7.80 7.91
N PHE A 179 -10.72 -8.71 8.78
CA PHE A 179 -11.29 -10.06 8.92
C PHE A 179 -12.77 -10.03 9.31
N GLY A 180 -13.16 -9.07 10.15
CA GLY A 180 -14.56 -8.89 10.56
C GLY A 180 -15.47 -8.30 9.49
N GLY A 181 -14.94 -7.87 8.34
CA GLY A 181 -15.70 -7.21 7.26
C GLY A 181 -15.42 -5.72 7.14
N GLY A 182 -14.51 -5.16 7.95
CA GLY A 182 -14.13 -3.74 7.98
C GLY A 182 -14.89 -2.93 9.05
N ASN A 183 -14.27 -1.85 9.53
CA ASN A 183 -14.76 -1.03 10.63
C ASN A 183 -16.15 -0.40 10.40
N THR A 184 -16.56 -0.22 9.15
CA THR A 184 -17.83 0.42 8.77
C THR A 184 -18.94 -0.61 8.45
N ALA A 185 -18.61 -1.90 8.47
CA ALA A 185 -19.55 -2.96 8.15
C ALA A 185 -20.61 -3.12 9.27
N LYS A 186 -21.89 -3.08 8.91
CA LYS A 186 -22.99 -3.27 9.87
C LYS A 186 -23.09 -4.73 10.35
N ASP A 187 -22.55 -5.66 9.59
CA ASP A 187 -22.41 -7.10 9.89
C ASP A 187 -20.99 -7.46 10.38
N PHE A 188 -20.28 -6.49 10.98
CA PHE A 188 -18.94 -6.71 11.51
C PHE A 188 -18.88 -7.93 12.44
N GLY A 189 -17.92 -8.82 12.20
CA GLY A 189 -17.72 -10.04 12.99
C GLY A 189 -18.72 -11.15 12.68
N SER A 190 -19.55 -11.02 11.65
CA SER A 190 -20.45 -12.08 11.22
C SER A 190 -19.68 -13.35 10.83
N MET A 191 -20.29 -14.50 11.01
CA MET A 191 -19.68 -15.80 10.70
C MET A 191 -19.33 -15.90 9.21
N GLU A 192 -20.14 -15.29 8.34
CA GLU A 192 -19.91 -15.26 6.90
C GLU A 192 -18.63 -14.48 6.56
N ASN A 193 -18.43 -13.29 7.16
CA ASN A 193 -17.23 -12.47 6.98
C ASN A 193 -15.98 -13.22 7.48
N LEU A 194 -16.04 -13.82 8.67
CA LEU A 194 -14.94 -14.56 9.27
C LEU A 194 -14.55 -15.79 8.45
N LEU A 195 -15.54 -16.57 7.99
CA LEU A 195 -15.28 -17.76 7.18
C LEU A 195 -14.71 -17.40 5.80
N LEU A 196 -15.22 -16.34 5.16
CA LEU A 196 -14.69 -15.87 3.88
C LEU A 196 -13.24 -15.37 4.04
N ALA A 197 -12.96 -14.59 5.07
CA ALA A 197 -11.61 -14.09 5.36
C ALA A 197 -10.64 -15.24 5.67
N LEU A 198 -11.06 -16.21 6.48
CA LEU A 198 -10.28 -17.41 6.78
C LEU A 198 -10.01 -18.24 5.51
N PHE A 199 -11.02 -18.42 4.66
CA PHE A 199 -10.87 -19.11 3.38
C PHE A 199 -9.83 -18.44 2.50
N VAL A 200 -9.88 -17.11 2.34
CA VAL A 200 -8.91 -16.34 1.55
C VAL A 200 -7.50 -16.49 2.13
N LEU A 201 -7.35 -16.38 3.45
CA LEU A 201 -6.07 -16.57 4.12
C LEU A 201 -5.48 -17.97 3.85
N VAL A 202 -6.30 -19.01 4.02
CA VAL A 202 -5.87 -20.40 3.76
C VAL A 202 -5.47 -20.56 2.29
N MET A 203 -6.22 -20.01 1.34
CA MET A 203 -5.89 -20.07 -0.08
C MET A 203 -4.55 -19.38 -0.38
N ILE A 204 -4.29 -18.20 0.20
CA ILE A 204 -2.99 -17.52 0.06
C ILE A 204 -1.86 -18.38 0.60
N LEU A 205 -2.02 -18.98 1.79
CA LEU A 205 -1.02 -19.87 2.38
C LEU A 205 -0.78 -21.12 1.54
N VAL A 206 -1.84 -21.73 1.01
CA VAL A 206 -1.74 -22.89 0.11
C VAL A 206 -0.97 -22.51 -1.16
N PHE A 207 -1.35 -21.44 -1.85
CA PHE A 207 -0.63 -20.99 -3.04
C PHE A 207 0.82 -20.65 -2.72
N LYS A 208 1.10 -20.01 -1.60
CA LYS A 208 2.47 -19.61 -1.22
C LYS A 208 3.38 -20.80 -0.93
N HIS A 209 2.88 -21.85 -0.25
CA HIS A 209 3.69 -22.94 0.26
C HIS A 209 3.56 -24.25 -0.51
N ALA A 210 2.37 -24.54 -1.08
CA ALA A 210 2.13 -25.79 -1.78
C ALA A 210 2.41 -25.72 -3.27
N THR A 211 2.51 -24.51 -3.87
CA THR A 211 2.81 -24.34 -5.28
C THR A 211 4.22 -23.81 -5.50
N LYS A 212 4.71 -23.91 -6.74
CA LYS A 212 6.04 -23.42 -7.14
C LYS A 212 5.92 -22.47 -8.34
N GLY A 213 6.95 -21.65 -8.54
CA GLY A 213 7.02 -20.73 -9.67
C GLY A 213 5.99 -19.61 -9.60
N PHE A 214 5.36 -19.26 -10.71
CA PHE A 214 4.45 -18.12 -10.83
C PHE A 214 3.30 -18.14 -9.81
N ALA A 215 2.69 -19.29 -9.55
CA ALA A 215 1.56 -19.39 -8.61
C ALA A 215 1.96 -19.07 -7.16
N SER A 216 3.18 -19.45 -6.73
CA SER A 216 3.69 -19.10 -5.41
C SER A 216 4.00 -17.60 -5.29
N PHE A 217 4.53 -16.98 -6.37
CA PHE A 217 4.77 -15.54 -6.39
C PHE A 217 3.47 -14.74 -6.45
N SER A 218 2.44 -15.27 -7.12
CA SER A 218 1.13 -14.63 -7.28
C SER A 218 0.11 -15.05 -6.22
N ALA A 219 0.54 -15.61 -5.08
CA ALA A 219 -0.34 -16.20 -4.07
C ALA A 219 -1.42 -15.22 -3.57
N ILE A 220 -1.06 -13.96 -3.33
CA ILE A 220 -2.00 -12.92 -2.87
C ILE A 220 -3.07 -12.66 -3.94
N LEU A 221 -2.67 -12.48 -5.20
CA LEU A 221 -3.60 -12.28 -6.32
C LEU A 221 -4.56 -13.46 -6.47
N LEU A 222 -4.03 -14.68 -6.45
CA LEU A 222 -4.84 -15.89 -6.57
C LEU A 222 -5.80 -16.02 -5.39
N GLY A 223 -5.36 -15.66 -4.17
CA GLY A 223 -6.20 -15.61 -2.98
C GLY A 223 -7.35 -14.61 -3.11
N ILE A 224 -7.08 -13.41 -3.64
CA ILE A 224 -8.10 -12.39 -3.91
C ILE A 224 -9.12 -12.91 -4.93
N ILE A 225 -8.66 -13.51 -6.04
CA ILE A 225 -9.56 -14.09 -7.06
C ILE A 225 -10.43 -15.19 -6.44
N CYS A 226 -9.85 -16.11 -5.67
CA CYS A 226 -10.60 -17.15 -4.97
C CYS A 226 -11.63 -16.56 -4.01
N GLY A 227 -11.28 -15.47 -3.30
CA GLY A 227 -12.18 -14.74 -2.40
C GLY A 227 -13.37 -14.14 -3.14
N TYR A 228 -13.14 -13.49 -4.28
CA TYR A 228 -14.22 -12.96 -5.12
C TYR A 228 -15.12 -14.06 -5.66
N VAL A 229 -14.56 -15.17 -6.12
CA VAL A 229 -15.34 -16.34 -6.59
C VAL A 229 -16.17 -16.91 -5.44
N ALA A 230 -15.59 -17.06 -4.26
CA ALA A 230 -16.31 -17.55 -3.08
C ALA A 230 -17.43 -16.58 -2.68
N ALA A 231 -17.19 -15.28 -2.62
CA ALA A 231 -18.20 -14.27 -2.33
C ALA A 231 -19.34 -14.28 -3.38
N PHE A 232 -19.00 -14.46 -4.66
CA PHE A 232 -19.98 -14.60 -5.73
C PHE A 232 -20.88 -15.83 -5.53
N ILE A 233 -20.29 -16.99 -5.21
CA ILE A 233 -21.05 -18.22 -4.93
C ILE A 233 -21.92 -18.05 -3.67
N MET A 234 -21.39 -17.43 -2.61
CA MET A 234 -22.14 -17.12 -1.39
C MET A 234 -23.39 -16.29 -1.70
N GLY A 235 -23.32 -15.35 -2.66
CA GLY A 235 -24.46 -14.54 -3.09
C GLY A 235 -25.63 -15.32 -3.66
N PHE A 236 -25.42 -16.57 -4.14
CA PHE A 236 -26.52 -17.46 -4.58
C PHE A 236 -27.09 -18.33 -3.47
N VAL A 237 -26.33 -18.58 -2.41
CA VAL A 237 -26.67 -19.56 -1.37
C VAL A 237 -27.14 -18.87 -0.08
N LEU A 238 -26.59 -17.71 0.24
CA LEU A 238 -26.83 -17.02 1.50
C LEU A 238 -27.62 -15.72 1.29
N PRO A 239 -28.37 -15.27 2.31
CA PRO A 239 -29.08 -14.00 2.25
C PRO A 239 -28.08 -12.84 2.15
N THR A 240 -28.26 -12.00 1.14
CA THR A 240 -27.39 -10.86 0.83
C THR A 240 -27.67 -9.63 1.68
N THR A 241 -28.83 -9.59 2.33
CA THR A 241 -29.26 -8.51 3.23
C THR A 241 -29.32 -8.99 4.67
N GLY A 242 -29.19 -8.07 5.59
CA GLY A 242 -29.39 -8.24 7.01
C GLY A 242 -30.26 -7.12 7.56
N VAL A 243 -30.75 -7.27 8.78
CA VAL A 243 -31.56 -6.27 9.47
C VAL A 243 -30.86 -5.90 10.77
N THR A 244 -30.67 -4.59 11.03
CA THR A 244 -30.12 -4.09 12.29
C THR A 244 -31.13 -4.28 13.43
N ALA A 245 -30.68 -4.12 14.69
CA ALA A 245 -31.57 -4.16 15.87
C ALA A 245 -32.71 -3.14 15.79
N ASP A 246 -32.49 -2.04 15.06
CA ASP A 246 -33.47 -0.96 14.85
C ASP A 246 -34.40 -1.21 13.66
N GLY A 247 -34.35 -2.40 13.05
CA GLY A 247 -35.22 -2.78 11.93
C GLY A 247 -34.79 -2.23 10.57
N VAL A 248 -33.60 -1.62 10.46
CA VAL A 248 -33.08 -1.06 9.19
C VAL A 248 -32.40 -2.17 8.39
N GLU A 249 -32.84 -2.36 7.16
CA GLU A 249 -32.25 -3.31 6.21
C GLU A 249 -30.89 -2.79 5.70
N TYR A 250 -29.90 -3.67 5.58
CA TYR A 250 -28.59 -3.35 5.05
C TYR A 250 -28.04 -4.48 4.18
N THR A 251 -27.16 -4.14 3.24
CA THR A 251 -26.43 -5.13 2.44
C THR A 251 -25.20 -5.60 3.21
N LYS A 252 -24.97 -6.91 3.27
CA LYS A 252 -23.81 -7.50 3.95
C LYS A 252 -22.48 -7.10 3.28
N ALA A 253 -21.40 -7.00 4.05
CA ALA A 253 -20.11 -6.48 3.59
C ALA A 253 -19.47 -7.30 2.46
N TRP A 254 -19.68 -8.62 2.45
CA TRP A 254 -19.12 -9.53 1.43
C TRP A 254 -19.88 -9.54 0.10
N VAL A 255 -21.04 -8.87 0.00
CA VAL A 255 -21.87 -8.88 -1.23
C VAL A 255 -21.25 -8.00 -2.32
N LEU A 256 -21.07 -8.59 -3.50
CA LEU A 256 -20.56 -7.89 -4.67
C LEU A 256 -21.61 -6.98 -5.32
N ASN A 257 -21.29 -5.70 -5.45
CA ASN A 257 -22.18 -4.74 -6.09
C ASN A 257 -21.80 -4.55 -7.57
N TRP A 258 -22.40 -5.34 -8.44
CA TRP A 258 -22.15 -5.31 -9.88
C TRP A 258 -22.60 -4.01 -10.55
N GLN A 259 -23.63 -3.33 -9.99
CA GLN A 259 -24.09 -2.06 -10.52
C GLN A 259 -23.00 -0.99 -10.42
N LYS A 260 -22.31 -0.90 -9.28
CA LYS A 260 -21.18 0.02 -9.12
C LYS A 260 -20.05 -0.25 -10.10
N VAL A 261 -19.83 -1.52 -10.46
CA VAL A 261 -18.82 -1.89 -11.47
C VAL A 261 -19.27 -1.46 -12.86
N ALA A 262 -20.55 -1.64 -13.20
CA ALA A 262 -21.10 -1.24 -14.50
C ALA A 262 -21.14 0.28 -14.69
N ASP A 263 -21.41 1.02 -13.62
CA ASP A 263 -21.50 2.48 -13.63
C ASP A 263 -20.13 3.18 -13.54
N ALA A 264 -19.06 2.40 -13.27
CA ALA A 264 -17.71 2.94 -13.10
C ALA A 264 -17.15 3.49 -14.42
N SER A 265 -16.59 4.69 -14.36
CA SER A 265 -15.91 5.30 -15.51
C SER A 265 -14.58 4.60 -15.80
N TRP A 266 -14.29 4.35 -17.08
CA TRP A 266 -13.02 3.78 -17.54
C TRP A 266 -11.83 4.72 -17.34
N PHE A 267 -12.08 6.02 -17.33
CA PHE A 267 -11.09 7.06 -17.14
C PHE A 267 -11.57 8.06 -16.11
N ALA A 268 -10.71 8.38 -15.16
CA ALA A 268 -10.92 9.44 -14.18
C ALA A 268 -9.77 10.45 -14.28
N ILE A 269 -10.09 11.73 -14.30
CA ILE A 269 -9.09 12.80 -14.28
C ILE A 269 -8.75 13.08 -12.81
N PRO A 270 -7.46 13.00 -12.41
CA PRO A 270 -7.07 13.29 -11.05
C PRO A 270 -7.35 14.75 -10.72
N THR A 271 -7.92 14.99 -9.55
CA THR A 271 -8.20 16.34 -9.07
C THR A 271 -7.15 16.78 -8.09
N LEU A 272 -6.65 17.98 -8.30
CA LEU A 272 -5.73 18.64 -7.40
C LEU A 272 -6.54 19.29 -6.25
N MET A 273 -6.07 19.09 -5.02
CA MET A 273 -6.68 19.64 -3.80
C MET A 273 -8.19 19.33 -3.66
N PRO A 274 -8.62 18.06 -3.76
CA PRO A 274 -10.03 17.72 -3.54
C PRO A 274 -10.48 18.08 -2.12
N VAL A 275 -9.55 18.12 -1.18
CA VAL A 275 -9.72 18.66 0.16
C VAL A 275 -8.66 19.74 0.39
N LYS A 276 -9.08 20.91 0.85
CA LYS A 276 -8.16 22.03 1.14
C LYS A 276 -7.28 21.71 2.32
N PRO A 277 -5.94 21.82 2.21
CA PRO A 277 -5.02 21.63 3.32
C PRO A 277 -5.25 22.69 4.40
N VAL A 278 -5.27 22.26 5.66
CA VAL A 278 -5.37 23.11 6.85
C VAL A 278 -4.12 22.94 7.68
N PHE A 279 -3.46 24.03 8.03
CA PHE A 279 -2.22 24.00 8.81
C PHE A 279 -2.52 24.23 10.28
N ASP A 280 -2.58 23.17 11.07
CA ASP A 280 -2.82 23.18 12.51
C ASP A 280 -1.67 22.49 13.25
N LEU A 281 -1.08 23.16 14.23
CA LEU A 281 0.05 22.63 15.00
C LEU A 281 -0.29 21.34 15.75
N ARG A 282 -1.55 21.15 16.14
CA ARG A 282 -2.01 19.92 16.82
C ARG A 282 -1.94 18.69 15.91
N ALA A 283 -2.08 18.90 14.59
CA ALA A 283 -1.89 17.85 13.59
C ALA A 283 -0.43 17.75 13.18
N ILE A 284 0.25 18.88 12.95
CA ILE A 284 1.62 18.92 12.40
C ILE A 284 2.62 18.24 13.34
N LEU A 285 2.60 18.55 14.65
CA LEU A 285 3.62 18.05 15.59
C LEU A 285 3.67 16.51 15.66
N PRO A 286 2.56 15.78 15.90
CA PRO A 286 2.61 14.32 15.95
C PRO A 286 2.95 13.72 14.57
N VAL A 287 2.54 14.34 13.48
CA VAL A 287 2.82 13.87 12.12
C VAL A 287 4.31 14.05 11.78
N LEU A 288 4.96 15.14 12.20
CA LEU A 288 6.42 15.32 12.04
C LEU A 288 7.22 14.21 12.72
N ILE A 289 6.81 13.80 13.92
CA ILE A 289 7.46 12.69 14.62
C ILE A 289 7.33 11.40 13.80
N MET A 290 6.16 11.16 13.22
CA MET A 290 5.93 10.00 12.39
C MET A 290 6.78 10.00 11.12
N PHE A 291 7.02 11.16 10.51
CA PHE A 291 7.93 11.28 9.36
C PHE A 291 9.39 10.97 9.68
N VAL A 292 9.83 11.13 10.92
CA VAL A 292 11.14 10.60 11.35
C VAL A 292 11.12 9.07 11.38
N VAL A 293 10.02 8.48 11.82
CA VAL A 293 9.85 7.03 11.88
C VAL A 293 9.82 6.43 10.48
N THR A 294 9.09 7.05 9.53
CA THR A 294 9.04 6.57 8.14
C THR A 294 10.36 6.73 7.41
N ALA A 295 11.13 7.77 7.68
CA ALA A 295 12.51 7.88 7.15
C ALA A 295 13.39 6.69 7.60
N VAL A 296 13.22 6.21 8.84
CA VAL A 296 13.91 5.00 9.34
C VAL A 296 13.39 3.74 8.66
N GLU A 297 12.08 3.64 8.47
CA GLU A 297 11.40 2.54 7.76
C GLU A 297 11.97 2.43 6.33
N THR A 298 11.98 3.53 5.56
CA THR A 298 12.49 3.58 4.20
C THR A 298 13.97 3.16 4.11
N VAL A 299 14.81 3.58 5.08
CA VAL A 299 16.21 3.11 5.15
C VAL A 299 16.25 1.59 5.35
N GLY A 300 15.36 1.03 6.17
CA GLY A 300 15.28 -0.41 6.42
C GLY A 300 14.85 -1.19 5.19
N ASP A 301 13.82 -0.72 4.52
CA ASP A 301 13.26 -1.39 3.34
C ASP A 301 14.25 -1.37 2.16
N ILE A 302 14.90 -0.23 1.91
CA ILE A 302 15.95 -0.14 0.91
C ILE A 302 17.11 -1.09 1.25
N SER A 303 17.57 -1.10 2.50
CA SER A 303 18.64 -2.00 2.93
C SER A 303 18.22 -3.47 2.78
N GLY A 304 17.00 -3.82 3.19
CA GLY A 304 16.47 -5.17 3.07
C GLY A 304 16.36 -5.66 1.63
N VAL A 305 15.90 -4.80 0.71
CA VAL A 305 15.83 -5.12 -0.73
C VAL A 305 17.21 -5.26 -1.34
N MET A 306 18.16 -4.39 -0.98
CA MET A 306 19.51 -4.42 -1.53
C MET A 306 20.31 -5.63 -1.02
N GLU A 307 20.22 -5.94 0.28
CA GLU A 307 20.89 -7.10 0.86
C GLU A 307 20.23 -8.42 0.45
N GLY A 308 18.89 -8.50 0.57
CA GLY A 308 18.14 -9.71 0.27
C GLY A 308 17.99 -10.02 -1.23
N GLY A 309 17.83 -8.98 -2.07
CA GLY A 309 17.64 -9.12 -3.50
C GLY A 309 18.91 -9.10 -4.32
N LEU A 310 19.86 -8.23 -3.98
CA LEU A 310 21.07 -7.98 -4.76
C LEU A 310 22.36 -8.45 -4.07
N GLY A 311 22.27 -8.93 -2.82
CA GLY A 311 23.42 -9.46 -2.06
C GLY A 311 24.49 -8.42 -1.73
N ARG A 312 24.13 -7.12 -1.68
CA ARG A 312 25.03 -6.02 -1.34
C ARG A 312 24.36 -5.00 -0.42
N GLU A 313 25.16 -4.27 0.31
CA GLU A 313 24.67 -3.13 1.09
C GLU A 313 24.17 -1.99 0.19
N ALA A 314 23.18 -1.26 0.69
CA ALA A 314 22.71 -0.03 0.06
C ALA A 314 23.74 1.09 0.21
N THR A 315 23.95 1.86 -0.85
CA THR A 315 24.83 3.02 -0.84
C THR A 315 24.17 4.23 -0.16
N ASP A 316 24.98 5.16 0.37
CA ASP A 316 24.45 6.39 0.98
C ASP A 316 23.58 7.21 -0.01
N THR A 317 23.88 7.16 -1.30
CA THR A 317 23.08 7.85 -2.34
C THR A 317 21.75 7.17 -2.60
N GLU A 318 21.67 5.85 -2.57
CA GLU A 318 20.43 5.09 -2.71
C GLU A 318 19.51 5.34 -1.51
N LEU A 319 20.05 5.30 -0.31
CA LEU A 319 19.31 5.58 0.92
C LEU A 319 18.81 7.02 0.98
N SER A 320 19.71 7.99 0.74
CA SER A 320 19.38 9.42 0.76
C SER A 320 18.35 9.77 -0.31
N GLY A 321 18.55 9.27 -1.55
CA GLY A 321 17.60 9.47 -2.66
C GLY A 321 16.24 8.85 -2.39
N GLY A 322 16.21 7.67 -1.76
CA GLY A 322 14.98 7.02 -1.36
C GLY A 322 14.17 7.80 -0.34
N VAL A 323 14.80 8.23 0.75
CA VAL A 323 14.15 9.06 1.78
C VAL A 323 13.69 10.41 1.23
N MET A 324 14.47 11.03 0.33
CA MET A 324 14.03 12.26 -0.34
C MET A 324 12.81 12.03 -1.24
N CYS A 325 12.75 10.87 -1.92
CA CYS A 325 11.59 10.50 -2.74
C CYS A 325 10.36 10.25 -1.88
N ASP A 326 10.53 9.62 -0.72
CA ASP A 326 9.48 9.39 0.26
C ASP A 326 8.88 10.72 0.75
N GLY A 327 9.72 11.63 1.21
CA GLY A 327 9.27 12.94 1.70
C GLY A 327 8.59 13.80 0.64
N LEU A 328 9.22 13.98 -0.55
CA LEU A 328 8.62 14.74 -1.64
C LEU A 328 7.37 14.06 -2.19
N GLY A 329 7.40 12.72 -2.30
CA GLY A 329 6.26 11.92 -2.72
C GLY A 329 5.07 12.09 -1.78
N SER A 330 5.31 12.12 -0.46
CA SER A 330 4.29 12.36 0.57
C SER A 330 3.71 13.76 0.48
N SER A 331 4.54 14.80 0.27
CA SER A 331 4.06 16.16 0.06
C SER A 331 3.24 16.28 -1.22
N PHE A 332 3.68 15.64 -2.30
CA PHE A 332 2.96 15.56 -3.57
C PHE A 332 1.63 14.82 -3.42
N ALA A 333 1.62 13.68 -2.71
CA ALA A 333 0.42 12.92 -2.40
C ALA A 333 -0.63 13.77 -1.68
N ALA A 334 -0.22 14.53 -0.68
CA ALA A 334 -1.12 15.38 0.08
C ALA A 334 -1.78 16.49 -0.77
N LEU A 335 -1.12 16.98 -1.82
CA LEU A 335 -1.73 17.90 -2.79
C LEU A 335 -2.86 17.25 -3.60
N PHE A 336 -2.85 15.95 -3.77
CA PHE A 336 -3.93 15.18 -4.39
C PHE A 336 -4.93 14.61 -3.37
N GLY A 337 -4.84 15.04 -2.12
CA GLY A 337 -5.69 14.54 -1.04
C GLY A 337 -5.37 13.11 -0.60
N VAL A 338 -4.21 12.61 -0.95
CA VAL A 338 -3.74 11.25 -0.61
C VAL A 338 -2.87 11.30 0.64
N LEU A 339 -2.91 10.22 1.43
CA LEU A 339 -2.05 10.07 2.59
C LEU A 339 -0.57 9.93 2.16
N PRO A 340 0.39 10.18 3.08
CA PRO A 340 1.81 10.04 2.79
C PRO A 340 2.16 8.71 2.14
N ASN A 341 3.08 8.76 1.20
CA ASN A 341 3.64 7.57 0.56
C ASN A 341 4.92 7.15 1.28
N THR A 342 5.09 5.83 1.46
CA THR A 342 6.35 5.22 1.89
C THR A 342 6.66 4.00 1.03
N SER A 343 7.85 3.43 1.22
CA SER A 343 8.27 2.19 0.57
C SER A 343 7.54 0.95 1.09
#